data_2a711f0cfb3be23cc422f43d9e59c0fb
#
_entry.id   2a711f0cfb3be23cc422f43d9e59c0fb
#
_cell.length_a   1.000
_cell.length_b   1.000
_cell.length_c   1.000
_cell.angle_alpha   90.00
_cell.angle_beta   90.00
_cell.angle_gamma   90.00
#
_symmetry.space_group_name_H-M   'P 1'
#
loop_
_entity.id
_entity.type
_entity.pdbx_description
1 polymer ?
#
loop_
_entity_poly.entity_id
_entity_poly.type
_entity_poly.pdbx_seq_one_letter_code
_entity_poly.pdbx_strand_id
1 'polypeptide(L)'
;MKRFDQELTELQHRLVEMGELAESMIATVVRGLEDISLDVSDVILKSEDVMDNLQVTIDSEVVRILTIYSPVATNLRYVLTVTHVTSNLERIGDQAVNIMELLQLMMARSTMKPEPRIIQMGHAVREMVNGAIGAYINKDSKEADKYRNRDEYVDSLNDQIMREVLSEEVALEMVI
;
A
#
# COMPACT_ATOMS: atom_id res chain seq x y z
N MET A 1 -0.50 2.26 -34.41
CA MET A 1 0.58 2.83 -33.58
C MET A 1 0.05 3.88 -32.63
N LYS A 2 -0.40 5.06 -33.07
CA LYS A 2 -0.89 6.13 -32.15
C LYS A 2 -1.96 5.68 -31.13
N ARG A 3 -2.92 4.84 -31.52
CA ARG A 3 -3.99 4.39 -30.62
C ARG A 3 -3.48 3.43 -29.54
N PHE A 4 -2.58 2.51 -29.87
CA PHE A 4 -1.95 1.61 -28.91
C PHE A 4 -1.12 2.38 -27.87
N ASP A 5 -0.33 3.38 -28.31
CA ASP A 5 0.47 4.21 -27.41
C ASP A 5 -0.42 5.02 -26.46
N GLN A 6 -1.57 5.49 -26.93
CA GLN A 6 -2.57 6.17 -26.10
C GLN A 6 -3.13 5.24 -25.02
N GLU A 7 -3.48 3.99 -25.39
CA GLU A 7 -3.99 3.02 -24.42
C GLU A 7 -2.96 2.64 -23.35
N LEU A 8 -1.69 2.52 -23.71
CA LEU A 8 -0.63 2.31 -22.72
C LEU A 8 -0.47 3.52 -21.78
N THR A 9 -0.67 4.73 -22.29
CA THR A 9 -0.62 5.95 -21.47
C THR A 9 -1.80 6.01 -20.51
N GLU A 10 -3.01 5.67 -20.97
CA GLU A 10 -4.19 5.61 -20.12
C GLU A 10 -4.04 4.55 -19.02
N LEU A 11 -3.54 3.37 -19.36
CA LEU A 11 -3.24 2.32 -18.42
C LEU A 11 -2.21 2.77 -17.35
N GLN A 12 -1.18 3.53 -17.78
CA GLN A 12 -0.20 4.13 -16.86
C GLN A 12 -0.87 5.13 -15.91
N HIS A 13 -1.74 5.99 -16.39
CA HIS A 13 -2.43 6.98 -15.57
C HIS A 13 -3.29 6.31 -14.49
N ARG A 14 -4.03 5.25 -14.85
CA ARG A 14 -4.85 4.52 -13.86
C ARG A 14 -4.00 3.83 -12.80
N LEU A 15 -2.85 3.27 -13.20
CA LEU A 15 -1.93 2.67 -12.23
C LEU A 15 -1.37 3.71 -11.25
N VAL A 16 -1.06 4.92 -11.74
CA VAL A 16 -0.60 6.03 -10.88
C VAL A 16 -1.73 6.48 -9.95
N GLU A 17 -2.96 6.64 -10.47
CA GLU A 17 -4.14 6.97 -9.65
C GLU A 17 -4.36 5.96 -8.53
N MET A 18 -4.25 4.66 -8.85
CA MET A 18 -4.36 3.58 -7.86
C MET A 18 -3.24 3.65 -6.81
N GLY A 19 -2.02 3.99 -7.22
CA GLY A 19 -0.88 4.18 -6.33
C GLY A 19 -1.04 5.37 -5.38
N GLU A 20 -1.52 6.51 -5.89
CA GLU A 20 -1.83 7.70 -5.08
C GLU A 20 -2.96 7.40 -4.07
N LEU A 21 -3.95 6.60 -4.47
CA LEU A 21 -5.01 6.17 -3.58
C LEU A 21 -4.46 5.27 -2.45
N ALA A 22 -3.60 4.30 -2.77
CA ALA A 22 -2.95 3.45 -1.78
C ALA A 22 -2.13 4.28 -0.76
N GLU A 23 -1.34 5.27 -1.24
CA GLU A 23 -0.60 6.20 -0.36
C GLU A 23 -1.55 6.98 0.55
N SER A 24 -2.67 7.48 0.01
CA SER A 24 -3.68 8.22 0.78
C SER A 24 -4.35 7.34 1.85
N MET A 25 -4.61 6.07 1.55
CA MET A 25 -5.17 5.11 2.53
C MET A 25 -4.17 4.86 3.67
N ILE A 26 -2.88 4.64 3.37
CA ILE A 26 -1.82 4.52 4.38
C ILE A 26 -1.76 5.79 5.25
N ALA A 27 -1.74 6.97 4.63
CA ALA A 27 -1.70 8.25 5.35
C ALA A 27 -2.91 8.41 6.30
N THR A 28 -4.06 7.92 5.89
CA THR A 28 -5.31 8.02 6.67
C THR A 28 -5.27 7.10 7.89
N VAL A 29 -4.83 5.84 7.76
CA VAL A 29 -4.71 4.93 8.90
C VAL A 29 -3.59 5.35 9.85
N VAL A 30 -2.48 5.92 9.34
CA VAL A 30 -1.41 6.48 10.19
C VAL A 30 -1.94 7.62 11.06
N ARG A 31 -2.75 8.52 10.50
CA ARG A 31 -3.42 9.57 11.30
C ARG A 31 -4.34 8.98 12.38
N GLY A 32 -5.07 7.92 12.07
CA GLY A 32 -5.86 7.19 13.06
C GLY A 32 -5.01 6.56 14.17
N LEU A 33 -3.80 6.09 13.86
CA LEU A 33 -2.84 5.60 14.85
C LEU A 33 -2.26 6.74 15.71
N GLU A 34 -2.03 7.92 15.14
CA GLU A 34 -1.56 9.11 15.87
C GLU A 34 -2.63 9.68 16.80
N ASP A 35 -3.90 9.63 16.36
CA ASP A 35 -5.06 10.08 17.14
C ASP A 35 -6.17 9.03 17.11
N ILE A 36 -6.19 8.17 18.13
CA ILE A 36 -7.19 7.09 18.26
C ILE A 36 -8.61 7.60 18.37
N SER A 37 -8.84 8.88 18.68
CA SER A 37 -10.18 9.46 18.69
C SER A 37 -10.73 9.78 17.30
N LEU A 38 -9.87 9.75 16.27
CA LEU A 38 -10.23 10.03 14.89
C LEU A 38 -10.83 8.79 14.23
N ASP A 39 -12.14 8.83 13.94
CA ASP A 39 -12.79 7.79 13.14
C ASP A 39 -12.43 7.98 11.65
N VAL A 40 -11.68 7.03 11.12
CA VAL A 40 -11.24 7.00 9.71
C VAL A 40 -12.05 6.06 8.84
N SER A 41 -13.05 5.38 9.39
CA SER A 41 -13.77 4.28 8.76
C SER A 41 -14.43 4.67 7.44
N ASP A 42 -15.22 5.73 7.45
CA ASP A 42 -15.93 6.19 6.25
C ASP A 42 -14.98 6.54 5.09
N VAL A 43 -13.82 7.10 5.41
CA VAL A 43 -12.82 7.48 4.40
C VAL A 43 -12.16 6.22 3.83
N ILE A 44 -11.77 5.29 4.68
CA ILE A 44 -11.08 4.05 4.26
C ILE A 44 -12.01 3.18 3.43
N LEU A 45 -13.26 2.92 3.87
CA LEU A 45 -14.20 2.08 3.13
C LEU A 45 -14.56 2.67 1.76
N LYS A 46 -14.74 3.99 1.65
CA LYS A 46 -14.94 4.63 0.35
C LYS A 46 -13.73 4.53 -0.56
N SER A 47 -12.53 4.59 0.01
CA SER A 47 -11.28 4.44 -0.75
C SER A 47 -11.09 3.01 -1.25
N GLU A 48 -11.50 2.02 -0.45
CA GLU A 48 -11.49 0.61 -0.84
C GLU A 48 -12.42 0.35 -2.02
N ASP A 49 -13.68 0.84 -1.97
CA ASP A 49 -14.61 0.74 -3.09
C ASP A 49 -14.02 1.31 -4.41
N VAL A 50 -13.27 2.41 -4.32
CA VAL A 50 -12.60 3.01 -5.48
C VAL A 50 -11.40 2.16 -5.92
N MET A 51 -10.64 1.60 -4.98
CA MET A 51 -9.48 0.74 -5.22
C MET A 51 -9.90 -0.50 -6.01
N ASP A 52 -10.96 -1.18 -5.57
CA ASP A 52 -11.52 -2.37 -6.22
C ASP A 52 -11.99 -2.08 -7.64
N ASN A 53 -12.69 -0.95 -7.82
CA ASN A 53 -13.15 -0.52 -9.14
C ASN A 53 -11.99 -0.21 -10.09
N LEU A 54 -10.90 0.40 -9.60
CA LEU A 54 -9.69 0.65 -10.37
C LEU A 54 -9.02 -0.66 -10.76
N GLN A 55 -8.91 -1.64 -9.85
CA GLN A 55 -8.36 -2.95 -10.14
C GLN A 55 -9.12 -3.63 -11.27
N VAL A 56 -10.44 -3.76 -11.15
CA VAL A 56 -11.29 -4.38 -12.19
C VAL A 56 -11.15 -3.67 -13.53
N THR A 57 -11.07 -2.34 -13.51
CA THR A 57 -10.91 -1.53 -14.73
C THR A 57 -9.56 -1.78 -15.39
N ILE A 58 -8.47 -1.75 -14.61
CA ILE A 58 -7.11 -2.00 -15.10
C ILE A 58 -6.99 -3.42 -15.67
N ASP A 59 -7.51 -4.43 -14.98
CA ASP A 59 -7.48 -5.82 -15.44
C ASP A 59 -8.24 -6.00 -16.75
N SER A 60 -9.40 -5.36 -16.88
CA SER A 60 -10.18 -5.38 -18.12
C SER A 60 -9.45 -4.70 -19.27
N GLU A 61 -8.76 -3.59 -19.04
CA GLU A 61 -7.94 -2.89 -20.03
C GLU A 61 -6.72 -3.71 -20.43
N VAL A 62 -6.05 -4.37 -19.48
CA VAL A 62 -4.93 -5.28 -19.76
C VAL A 62 -5.38 -6.41 -20.70
N VAL A 63 -6.47 -7.09 -20.37
CA VAL A 63 -7.02 -8.17 -21.22
C VAL A 63 -7.36 -7.64 -22.61
N ARG A 64 -7.98 -6.47 -22.70
CA ARG A 64 -8.33 -5.83 -23.98
C ARG A 64 -7.09 -5.49 -24.81
N ILE A 65 -6.07 -4.89 -24.18
CA ILE A 65 -4.81 -4.54 -24.84
C ILE A 65 -4.11 -5.80 -25.38
N LEU A 66 -4.01 -6.85 -24.56
CA LEU A 66 -3.40 -8.11 -24.97
C LEU A 66 -4.14 -8.75 -26.14
N THR A 67 -5.48 -8.72 -26.12
CA THR A 67 -6.33 -9.34 -27.14
C THR A 67 -6.28 -8.58 -28.47
N ILE A 68 -6.36 -7.24 -28.43
CA ILE A 68 -6.48 -6.43 -29.66
C ILE A 68 -5.12 -6.21 -30.32
N TYR A 69 -4.09 -5.93 -29.51
CA TYR A 69 -2.80 -5.48 -30.04
C TYR A 69 -1.72 -6.56 -30.05
N SER A 70 -1.93 -7.68 -29.32
CA SER A 70 -0.93 -8.75 -29.20
C SER A 70 0.50 -8.22 -29.03
N PRO A 71 0.74 -7.37 -28.01
CA PRO A 71 2.02 -6.70 -27.84
C PRO A 71 3.16 -7.72 -27.63
N VAL A 72 4.37 -7.36 -28.05
CA VAL A 72 5.56 -8.22 -27.93
C VAL A 72 6.67 -7.54 -27.13
N ALA A 73 7.60 -8.34 -26.68
CA ALA A 73 8.84 -7.89 -26.01
C ALA A 73 8.57 -6.88 -24.89
N THR A 74 9.08 -5.66 -25.00
CA THR A 74 9.01 -4.62 -23.95
C THR A 74 7.58 -4.22 -23.61
N ASN A 75 6.69 -4.09 -24.59
CA ASN A 75 5.31 -3.69 -24.37
C ASN A 75 4.51 -4.80 -23.66
N LEU A 76 4.71 -6.07 -24.05
CA LEU A 76 4.11 -7.19 -23.34
C LEU A 76 4.57 -7.23 -21.86
N ARG A 77 5.86 -7.07 -21.66
CA ARG A 77 6.44 -7.06 -20.31
C ARG A 77 5.86 -5.93 -19.44
N TYR A 78 5.72 -4.73 -20.04
CA TYR A 78 5.10 -3.60 -19.38
C TYR A 78 3.66 -3.90 -18.94
N VAL A 79 2.81 -4.39 -19.85
CA VAL A 79 1.39 -4.71 -19.57
C VAL A 79 1.27 -5.77 -18.46
N LEU A 80 2.10 -6.82 -18.48
CA LEU A 80 2.13 -7.83 -17.43
C LEU A 80 2.64 -7.27 -16.08
N THR A 81 3.60 -6.34 -16.10
CA THR A 81 4.06 -5.66 -14.88
C THR A 81 2.94 -4.85 -14.25
N VAL A 82 2.12 -4.17 -15.06
CA VAL A 82 0.94 -3.42 -14.55
C VAL A 82 0.03 -4.34 -13.74
N THR A 83 -0.31 -5.52 -14.22
CA THR A 83 -1.16 -6.48 -13.49
C THR A 83 -0.57 -6.85 -12.11
N HIS A 84 0.74 -7.10 -12.05
CA HIS A 84 1.40 -7.41 -10.78
C HIS A 84 1.39 -6.23 -9.80
N VAL A 85 1.66 -5.02 -10.31
CA VAL A 85 1.66 -3.81 -9.47
C VAL A 85 0.24 -3.51 -8.97
N THR A 86 -0.78 -3.63 -9.84
CA THR A 86 -2.20 -3.45 -9.49
C THR A 86 -2.60 -4.36 -8.32
N SER A 87 -2.28 -5.66 -8.40
CA SER A 87 -2.58 -6.60 -7.32
C SER A 87 -1.85 -6.27 -6.00
N ASN A 88 -0.63 -5.75 -6.07
CA ASN A 88 0.09 -5.32 -4.86
C ASN A 88 -0.50 -4.04 -4.26
N LEU A 89 -0.97 -3.09 -5.08
CA LEU A 89 -1.61 -1.86 -4.61
C LEU A 89 -2.95 -2.15 -3.93
N GLU A 90 -3.76 -3.05 -4.50
CA GLU A 90 -5.00 -3.52 -3.88
C GLU A 90 -4.71 -4.15 -2.51
N ARG A 91 -3.72 -5.05 -2.40
CA ARG A 91 -3.33 -5.61 -1.10
C ARG A 91 -2.90 -4.56 -0.07
N ILE A 92 -2.34 -3.44 -0.50
CA ILE A 92 -2.06 -2.31 0.41
C ILE A 92 -3.38 -1.69 0.90
N GLY A 93 -4.37 -1.53 0.02
CA GLY A 93 -5.71 -1.10 0.37
C GLY A 93 -6.37 -2.00 1.42
N ASP A 94 -6.37 -3.32 1.18
CA ASP A 94 -6.86 -4.33 2.12
C ASP A 94 -6.21 -4.22 3.50
N GLN A 95 -4.88 -4.02 3.54
CA GLN A 95 -4.19 -3.84 4.81
C GLN A 95 -4.59 -2.54 5.52
N ALA A 96 -4.88 -1.47 4.79
CA ALA A 96 -5.40 -0.24 5.39
C ALA A 96 -6.79 -0.46 6.01
N VAL A 97 -7.66 -1.27 5.40
CA VAL A 97 -8.95 -1.69 5.98
C VAL A 97 -8.72 -2.50 7.26
N ASN A 98 -7.83 -3.49 7.24
CA ASN A 98 -7.50 -4.28 8.44
C ASN A 98 -7.00 -3.39 9.59
N ILE A 99 -6.15 -2.39 9.30
CA ILE A 99 -5.67 -1.44 10.32
C ILE A 99 -6.82 -0.59 10.83
N MET A 100 -7.71 -0.10 9.97
CA MET A 100 -8.89 0.66 10.36
C MET A 100 -9.79 -0.14 11.31
N GLU A 101 -10.04 -1.43 11.05
CA GLU A 101 -10.81 -2.30 11.95
C GLU A 101 -10.15 -2.44 13.33
N LEU A 102 -8.81 -2.57 13.37
CA LEU A 102 -8.06 -2.59 14.62
C LEU A 102 -8.17 -1.26 15.36
N LEU A 103 -8.13 -0.12 14.66
CA LEU A 103 -8.34 1.21 15.26
C LEU A 103 -9.74 1.32 15.91
N GLN A 104 -10.78 0.82 15.27
CA GLN A 104 -12.13 0.77 15.86
C GLN A 104 -12.17 -0.05 17.15
N LEU A 105 -11.49 -1.19 17.19
CA LEU A 105 -11.37 -1.99 18.41
C LEU A 105 -10.60 -1.26 19.51
N MET A 106 -9.56 -0.50 19.17
CA MET A 106 -8.79 0.30 20.12
C MET A 106 -9.61 1.47 20.67
N MET A 107 -10.38 2.17 19.80
CA MET A 107 -11.31 3.22 20.22
C MET A 107 -12.32 2.71 21.24
N ALA A 108 -12.87 1.52 21.04
CA ALA A 108 -13.81 0.88 21.97
C ALA A 108 -13.15 0.50 23.32
N ARG A 109 -11.83 0.37 23.37
CA ARG A 109 -11.03 0.03 24.55
C ARG A 109 -10.15 1.21 24.95
N SER A 110 -10.68 2.21 25.58
CA SER A 110 -10.05 3.50 25.88
C SER A 110 -8.69 3.47 26.59
N THR A 111 -8.20 2.30 27.00
CA THR A 111 -6.88 2.09 27.63
C THR A 111 -5.77 1.69 26.66
N MET A 112 -6.12 1.30 25.42
CA MET A 112 -5.13 0.86 24.43
C MET A 112 -4.55 2.07 23.71
N LYS A 113 -3.22 2.10 23.62
CA LYS A 113 -2.47 3.09 22.82
C LYS A 113 -1.62 2.38 21.80
N PRO A 114 -1.48 2.93 20.60
CA PRO A 114 -0.57 2.37 19.61
C PRO A 114 0.87 2.45 20.09
N GLU A 115 1.64 1.43 19.78
CA GLU A 115 3.08 1.45 19.97
C GLU A 115 3.71 2.50 19.02
N PRO A 116 4.52 3.45 19.51
CA PRO A 116 5.04 4.54 18.67
C PRO A 116 5.85 4.08 17.46
N ARG A 117 6.50 2.91 17.53
CA ARG A 117 7.25 2.33 16.40
C ARG A 117 6.33 1.87 15.27
N ILE A 118 5.07 1.48 15.56
CA ILE A 118 4.06 1.17 14.53
C ILE A 118 3.75 2.43 13.72
N ILE A 119 3.62 3.59 14.37
CA ILE A 119 3.44 4.86 13.67
C ILE A 119 4.65 5.19 12.80
N GLN A 120 5.88 4.98 13.32
CA GLN A 120 7.11 5.15 12.53
C GLN A 120 7.16 4.22 11.31
N MET A 121 6.76 2.95 11.46
CA MET A 121 6.62 2.00 10.35
C MET A 121 5.62 2.53 9.31
N GLY A 122 4.46 3.00 9.75
CA GLY A 122 3.44 3.57 8.87
C GLY A 122 3.97 4.74 8.04
N HIS A 123 4.69 5.68 8.64
CA HIS A 123 5.35 6.78 7.91
C HIS A 123 6.39 6.27 6.91
N ALA A 124 7.23 5.30 7.31
CA ALA A 124 8.24 4.74 6.43
C ALA A 124 7.61 4.02 5.21
N VAL A 125 6.58 3.21 5.43
CA VAL A 125 5.85 2.52 4.35
C VAL A 125 5.18 3.54 3.40
N ARG A 126 4.55 4.58 3.95
CA ARG A 126 3.98 5.68 3.15
C ARG A 126 5.02 6.33 2.23
N GLU A 127 6.21 6.66 2.76
CA GLU A 127 7.31 7.21 1.97
C GLU A 127 7.80 6.23 0.90
N MET A 128 7.86 4.92 1.21
CA MET A 128 8.26 3.90 0.25
C MET A 128 7.27 3.81 -0.92
N VAL A 129 5.96 3.79 -0.65
CA VAL A 129 4.93 3.74 -1.70
C VAL A 129 4.98 4.99 -2.57
N ASN A 130 4.99 6.18 -1.96
CA ASN A 130 5.06 7.45 -2.70
C ASN A 130 6.34 7.52 -3.57
N GLY A 131 7.47 7.14 -3.01
CA GLY A 131 8.74 7.13 -3.74
C GLY A 131 8.78 6.10 -4.87
N ALA A 132 8.19 4.92 -4.68
CA ALA A 132 8.07 3.90 -5.73
C ALA A 132 7.20 4.38 -6.90
N ILE A 133 6.08 5.05 -6.61
CA ILE A 133 5.20 5.67 -7.63
C ILE A 133 5.96 6.77 -8.38
N GLY A 134 6.66 7.65 -7.67
CA GLY A 134 7.47 8.71 -8.28
C GLY A 134 8.58 8.15 -9.17
N ALA A 135 9.29 7.12 -8.72
CA ALA A 135 10.32 6.44 -9.50
C ALA A 135 9.73 5.77 -10.76
N TYR A 136 8.53 5.17 -10.65
CA TYR A 136 7.82 4.58 -11.79
C TYR A 136 7.44 5.64 -12.83
N ILE A 137 6.85 6.76 -12.41
CA ILE A 137 6.48 7.88 -13.29
C ILE A 137 7.71 8.42 -14.05
N ASN A 138 8.79 8.63 -13.32
CA ASN A 138 10.04 9.19 -13.85
C ASN A 138 10.91 8.15 -14.58
N LYS A 139 10.53 6.87 -14.54
CA LYS A 139 11.32 5.73 -15.06
C LYS A 139 12.74 5.70 -14.47
N ASP A 140 12.88 6.05 -13.20
CA ASP A 140 14.14 6.11 -12.47
C ASP A 140 14.35 4.86 -11.61
N SER A 141 15.10 3.90 -12.15
CA SER A 141 15.41 2.66 -11.45
C SER A 141 16.33 2.85 -10.24
N LYS A 142 17.17 3.89 -10.22
CA LYS A 142 18.05 4.18 -9.08
C LYS A 142 17.26 4.72 -7.90
N GLU A 143 16.27 5.56 -8.18
CA GLU A 143 15.36 6.06 -7.16
C GLU A 143 14.49 4.90 -6.60
N ALA A 144 14.02 3.99 -7.47
CA ALA A 144 13.30 2.79 -7.04
C ALA A 144 14.14 1.91 -6.08
N ASP A 145 15.44 1.69 -6.39
CA ASP A 145 16.33 0.93 -5.51
C ASP A 145 16.52 1.57 -4.12
N LYS A 146 16.52 2.89 -4.05
CA LYS A 146 16.62 3.62 -2.78
C LYS A 146 15.44 3.33 -1.85
N TYR A 147 14.21 3.29 -2.39
CA TYR A 147 13.03 2.97 -1.58
C TYR A 147 12.95 1.49 -1.25
N ARG A 148 13.36 0.60 -2.14
CA ARG A 148 13.47 -0.83 -1.85
C ARG A 148 14.38 -1.12 -0.65
N ASN A 149 15.49 -0.41 -0.51
CA ASN A 149 16.43 -0.60 0.59
C ASN A 149 15.91 -0.06 1.95
N ARG A 150 14.79 0.69 1.97
CA ARG A 150 14.14 1.11 3.22
C ARG A 150 13.36 -0.01 3.89
N ASP A 151 13.12 -1.11 3.21
CA ASP A 151 12.47 -2.31 3.76
C ASP A 151 13.22 -2.82 5.01
N GLU A 152 14.56 -2.85 4.99
CA GLU A 152 15.38 -3.21 6.15
C GLU A 152 15.11 -2.36 7.40
N TYR A 153 14.74 -1.10 7.22
CA TYR A 153 14.38 -0.24 8.35
C TYR A 153 13.03 -0.63 8.95
N VAL A 154 12.04 -0.89 8.11
CA VAL A 154 10.69 -1.35 8.54
C VAL A 154 10.81 -2.69 9.25
N ASP A 155 11.55 -3.63 8.68
CA ASP A 155 11.83 -4.94 9.27
C ASP A 155 12.51 -4.81 10.64
N SER A 156 13.49 -3.90 10.77
CA SER A 156 14.16 -3.69 12.05
C SER A 156 13.23 -3.16 13.15
N LEU A 157 12.28 -2.30 12.81
CA LEU A 157 11.26 -1.81 13.75
C LEU A 157 10.31 -2.94 14.16
N ASN A 158 9.87 -3.75 13.19
CA ASN A 158 9.03 -4.91 13.46
C ASN A 158 9.71 -5.90 14.41
N ASP A 159 10.98 -6.24 14.16
CA ASP A 159 11.77 -7.13 15.00
C ASP A 159 11.93 -6.61 16.43
N GLN A 160 12.10 -5.30 16.61
CA GLN A 160 12.19 -4.68 17.93
C GLN A 160 10.86 -4.81 18.69
N ILE A 161 9.73 -4.51 18.04
CA ILE A 161 8.39 -4.65 18.63
C ILE A 161 8.14 -6.10 19.03
N MET A 162 8.40 -7.05 18.13
CA MET A 162 8.18 -8.48 18.40
C MET A 162 9.00 -9.00 19.57
N ARG A 163 10.28 -8.61 19.67
CA ARG A 163 11.14 -9.01 20.82
C ARG A 163 10.63 -8.47 22.15
N GLU A 164 10.12 -7.25 22.15
CA GLU A 164 9.59 -6.61 23.37
C GLU A 164 8.31 -7.31 23.83
N VAL A 165 7.34 -7.48 22.92
CA VAL A 165 6.08 -8.20 23.20
C VAL A 165 6.36 -9.62 23.75
N LEU A 166 7.25 -10.37 23.11
CA LEU A 166 7.59 -11.73 23.56
C LEU A 166 8.29 -11.72 24.92
N SER A 167 9.12 -10.69 25.23
CA SER A 167 9.78 -10.59 26.53
C SER A 167 8.82 -10.25 27.66
N GLU A 168 7.77 -9.45 27.39
CA GLU A 168 6.72 -9.13 28.35
C GLU A 168 5.81 -10.34 28.64
N GLU A 169 5.43 -11.12 27.60
CA GLU A 169 4.67 -12.36 27.78
C GLU A 169 5.41 -13.38 28.66
N VAL A 170 6.70 -13.60 28.38
CA VAL A 170 7.54 -14.51 29.19
C VAL A 170 7.66 -14.03 30.64
N ALA A 171 7.78 -12.70 30.85
CA ALA A 171 7.83 -12.14 32.21
C ALA A 171 6.50 -12.33 32.98
N LEU A 172 5.36 -12.23 32.30
CA LEU A 172 4.04 -12.49 32.89
C LEU A 172 3.82 -13.97 33.27
N GLU A 173 4.29 -14.91 32.43
CA GLU A 173 4.20 -16.35 32.73
C GLU A 173 5.09 -16.78 33.91
N MET A 174 6.18 -16.05 34.18
CA MET A 174 7.08 -16.34 35.32
C MET A 174 6.56 -15.81 36.67
N VAL A 175 5.51 -15.00 36.70
CA VAL A 175 4.92 -14.38 37.91
C VAL A 175 3.66 -15.12 38.39
N ILE A 176 3.15 -16.10 37.62
CA ILE A 176 2.02 -16.95 37.97
C ILE A 176 2.54 -18.27 38.49
#